data_35959cb6da9316eec339edae9f09eb0a
#
_entry.id   35959cb6da9316eec339edae9f09eb0a
#
_cell.length_a   1.000
_cell.length_b   1.000
_cell.length_c   1.000
_cell.angle_alpha   90.00
_cell.angle_beta   90.00
_cell.angle_gamma   90.00
#
_symmetry.space_group_name_H-M   'P 1'
#
loop_
_entity.id
_entity.type
_entity.pdbx_description
1 polymer ?
#
loop_
_entity_poly.entity_id
_entity_poly.type
_entity_poly.pdbx_seq_one_letter_code
_entity_poly.pdbx_strand_id
1 'polypeptide(L)'
;MELVNKDIHLVDLSFFMHRSYYVFQSLKVNINGFEKPTGHIKGVLDYLKKINEYNKDAIIFLCLDDLPIRKIQLLESVNVIYKDGRAKKEYNIKQDTDLICNLAYQLPNVYSAFCEGEEADDIISTLIS
;
A
#
# COMPACT_ATOMS: atom_id res chain seq x y z
N MET A 1 21.23 11.49 -1.67
CA MET A 1 20.04 12.17 -1.07
C MET A 1 20.30 12.40 0.40
N GLU A 2 20.20 13.64 0.85
CA GLU A 2 20.26 13.95 2.28
C GLU A 2 18.87 13.80 2.89
N LEU A 3 18.79 13.04 3.99
CA LEU A 3 17.54 12.85 4.72
C LEU A 3 17.44 13.70 5.99
N VAL A 4 18.47 14.51 6.27
CA VAL A 4 18.53 15.35 7.47
C VAL A 4 17.52 16.49 7.35
N ASN A 5 16.72 16.69 8.39
CA ASN A 5 15.68 17.73 8.49
C ASN A 5 14.55 17.61 7.47
N LYS A 6 14.31 16.40 6.93
CA LYS A 6 13.18 16.15 6.04
C LYS A 6 12.14 15.25 6.73
N ASP A 7 10.87 15.55 6.48
CA ASP A 7 9.80 14.68 6.91
C ASP A 7 9.82 13.39 6.07
N ILE A 8 9.78 12.26 6.74
CA ILE A 8 9.73 10.95 6.09
C ILE A 8 8.40 10.30 6.44
N HIS A 9 7.64 9.91 5.43
CA HIS A 9 6.37 9.21 5.57
C HIS A 9 6.53 7.77 5.13
N LEU A 10 6.26 6.84 6.03
CA LEU A 10 6.27 5.41 5.74
C LEU A 10 4.82 4.96 5.60
N VAL A 11 4.44 4.57 4.41
CA VAL A 11 3.04 4.23 4.08
C VAL A 11 2.93 2.73 3.88
N ASP A 12 2.13 2.07 4.71
CA ASP A 12 1.71 0.70 4.48
C ASP A 12 0.67 0.73 3.35
N LEU A 13 1.11 0.49 2.13
CA LEU A 13 0.28 0.69 0.94
C LEU A 13 -0.95 -0.22 0.94
N SER A 14 -0.79 -1.48 1.28
CA SER A 14 -1.90 -2.43 1.32
C SER A 14 -2.98 -2.01 2.33
N PHE A 15 -2.57 -1.54 3.50
CA PHE A 15 -3.48 -1.03 4.53
C PHE A 15 -4.26 0.19 4.03
N PHE A 16 -3.58 1.15 3.41
CA PHE A 16 -4.23 2.35 2.87
C PHE A 16 -5.17 2.03 1.72
N MET A 17 -4.81 1.11 0.85
CA MET A 17 -5.68 0.64 -0.23
C MET A 17 -6.95 0.03 0.34
N HIS A 18 -6.82 -0.84 1.33
CA HIS A 18 -7.95 -1.50 1.98
C HIS A 18 -8.89 -0.48 2.63
N ARG A 19 -8.34 0.45 3.39
CA ARG A 19 -9.10 1.51 4.04
C ARG A 19 -9.81 2.39 3.00
N SER A 20 -9.12 2.81 1.97
CA SER A 20 -9.67 3.67 0.92
C SER A 20 -10.77 2.96 0.13
N TYR A 21 -10.63 1.67 -0.10
CA TYR A 21 -11.65 0.85 -0.74
C TYR A 21 -12.98 0.93 0.03
N TYR A 22 -12.95 0.80 1.36
CA TYR A 22 -14.16 0.88 2.17
C TYR A 22 -14.70 2.30 2.33
N VAL A 23 -13.83 3.29 2.48
CA VAL A 23 -14.26 4.70 2.61
C VAL A 23 -14.94 5.20 1.35
N PHE A 24 -14.47 4.77 0.18
CA PHE A 24 -14.98 5.21 -1.12
C PHE A 24 -15.69 4.08 -1.88
N GLN A 25 -16.46 3.26 -1.19
CA GLN A 25 -17.10 2.08 -1.79
C GLN A 25 -17.99 2.38 -2.99
N SER A 26 -18.62 3.56 -3.02
CA SER A 26 -19.51 3.95 -4.10
C SER A 26 -18.76 4.38 -5.37
N LEU A 27 -17.46 4.59 -5.28
CA LEU A 27 -16.67 5.07 -6.41
C LEU A 27 -16.31 3.91 -7.33
N LYS A 28 -16.94 3.87 -8.49
CA LYS A 28 -16.75 2.82 -9.50
C LYS A 28 -16.66 3.44 -10.87
N VAL A 29 -15.93 2.78 -11.75
CA VAL A 29 -15.80 3.17 -13.16
C VAL A 29 -16.31 2.03 -14.03
N ASN A 30 -17.09 2.37 -15.06
CA ASN A 30 -17.57 1.40 -16.04
C ASN A 30 -16.53 1.30 -17.17
N ILE A 31 -15.97 0.11 -17.34
CA ILE A 31 -15.02 -0.19 -18.41
C ILE A 31 -15.59 -1.33 -19.24
N ASN A 32 -15.96 -1.06 -20.48
CA ASN A 32 -16.51 -2.05 -21.41
C ASN A 32 -17.68 -2.85 -20.82
N GLY A 33 -18.58 -2.18 -20.09
CA GLY A 33 -19.75 -2.81 -19.48
C GLY A 33 -19.51 -3.43 -18.11
N PHE A 34 -18.28 -3.43 -17.61
CA PHE A 34 -17.94 -3.92 -16.28
C PHE A 34 -17.71 -2.77 -15.31
N GLU A 35 -18.35 -2.83 -14.15
CA GLU A 35 -18.07 -1.89 -13.08
C GLU A 35 -16.83 -2.31 -12.33
N LYS A 36 -15.86 -1.40 -12.22
CA LYS A 36 -14.61 -1.64 -11.50
C LYS A 36 -14.46 -0.66 -10.35
N PRO A 37 -14.25 -1.12 -9.11
CA PRO A 37 -14.04 -0.21 -7.98
C PRO A 37 -12.72 0.54 -8.13
N THR A 38 -12.72 1.83 -7.83
CA THR A 38 -11.55 2.70 -7.94
C THR A 38 -11.28 3.52 -6.69
N GLY A 39 -12.08 3.32 -5.63
CA GLY A 39 -11.96 4.09 -4.39
C GLY A 39 -10.61 3.92 -3.70
N HIS A 40 -10.04 2.73 -3.75
CA HIS A 40 -8.72 2.44 -3.18
C HIS A 40 -7.61 3.18 -3.93
N ILE A 41 -7.74 3.33 -5.24
CA ILE A 41 -6.77 4.07 -6.06
C ILE A 41 -6.86 5.56 -5.74
N LYS A 42 -8.07 6.11 -5.81
CA LYS A 42 -8.33 7.53 -5.55
C LYS A 42 -7.89 7.93 -4.14
N GLY A 43 -8.26 7.16 -3.13
CA GLY A 43 -7.96 7.49 -1.74
C GLY A 43 -6.47 7.54 -1.46
N VAL A 44 -5.72 6.58 -1.98
CA VAL A 44 -4.26 6.55 -1.81
C VAL A 44 -3.61 7.74 -2.53
N LEU A 45 -3.97 7.97 -3.79
CA LEU A 45 -3.36 9.05 -4.57
C LEU A 45 -3.70 10.43 -4.00
N ASP A 46 -4.92 10.65 -3.53
CA ASP A 46 -5.31 11.90 -2.87
C ASP A 46 -4.50 12.13 -1.60
N TYR A 47 -4.28 11.07 -0.82
CA TYR A 47 -3.47 11.15 0.41
C TYR A 47 -2.01 11.56 0.09
N LEU A 48 -1.41 10.92 -0.91
CA LEU A 48 -0.04 11.24 -1.32
C LEU A 48 0.09 12.68 -1.84
N LYS A 49 -0.89 13.13 -2.60
CA LYS A 49 -0.94 14.52 -3.08
C LYS A 49 -1.03 15.50 -1.93
N LYS A 50 -1.83 15.22 -0.90
CA LYS A 50 -1.95 16.08 0.28
C LYS A 50 -0.62 16.20 1.03
N ILE A 51 0.10 15.10 1.20
CA ILE A 51 1.44 15.14 1.82
C ILE A 51 2.35 16.05 1.01
N ASN A 52 2.38 15.88 -0.30
CA ASN A 52 3.24 16.66 -1.19
C ASN A 52 2.88 18.15 -1.20
N GLU A 53 1.60 18.49 -1.14
CA GLU A 53 1.14 19.88 -1.08
C GLU A 53 1.47 20.54 0.26
N TYR A 54 1.37 19.78 1.36
CA TYR A 54 1.68 20.27 2.69
C TYR A 54 3.18 20.50 2.87
N ASN A 55 4.00 19.61 2.36
CA ASN A 55 5.46 19.71 2.45
C ASN A 55 6.10 19.13 1.18
N LYS A 56 6.56 19.99 0.29
CA LYS A 56 7.16 19.58 -1.00
C LYS A 56 8.47 18.80 -0.83
N ASP A 57 9.14 18.97 0.32
CA ASP A 57 10.40 18.28 0.60
C ASP A 57 10.20 16.95 1.35
N ALA A 58 8.96 16.59 1.66
CA ALA A 58 8.66 15.33 2.32
C ALA A 58 9.06 14.15 1.42
N ILE A 59 9.60 13.13 2.04
CA ILE A 59 9.96 11.89 1.36
C ILE A 59 8.94 10.82 1.73
N ILE A 60 8.39 10.15 0.74
CA ILE A 60 7.35 9.15 0.93
C ILE A 60 7.88 7.79 0.48
N PHE A 61 7.87 6.83 1.38
CA PHE A 61 8.15 5.43 1.07
C PHE A 61 6.85 4.64 1.07
N LEU A 62 6.49 4.09 -0.08
CA LEU A 62 5.39 3.14 -0.19
C LEU A 62 5.92 1.76 0.18
N CYS A 63 5.57 1.29 1.36
CA CYS A 63 6.01 -0.01 1.85
C CYS A 63 5.08 -1.09 1.33
N LEU A 64 5.64 -2.05 0.62
CA LEU A 64 4.90 -3.07 -0.12
C LEU A 64 4.97 -4.41 0.59
N ASP A 65 3.85 -5.13 0.59
CA ASP A 65 3.77 -6.48 1.14
C ASP A 65 4.32 -7.52 0.15
N ASP A 66 4.99 -8.52 0.69
CA ASP A 66 5.19 -9.80 0.05
C ASP A 66 4.63 -10.90 0.95
N LEU A 67 4.58 -12.12 0.47
CA LEU A 67 4.15 -13.25 1.29
C LEU A 67 5.12 -13.43 2.48
N PRO A 68 4.63 -13.34 3.72
CA PRO A 68 5.49 -13.48 4.89
C PRO A 68 5.80 -14.96 5.16
N ILE A 69 6.71 -15.52 4.40
CA ILE A 69 7.00 -16.96 4.36
C ILE A 69 7.29 -17.52 5.74
N ARG A 70 8.08 -16.81 6.55
CA ARG A 70 8.40 -17.25 7.91
C ARG A 70 7.17 -17.36 8.80
N LYS A 71 6.27 -16.36 8.74
CA LYS A 71 5.03 -16.35 9.52
C LYS A 71 4.10 -17.46 9.06
N ILE A 72 3.99 -17.66 7.76
CA ILE A 72 3.16 -18.73 7.18
C ILE A 72 3.65 -20.10 7.63
N GLN A 73 4.95 -20.37 7.54
CA GLN A 73 5.54 -21.63 7.96
C GLN A 73 5.35 -21.89 9.45
N LEU A 74 5.53 -20.86 10.28
CA LEU A 74 5.32 -20.97 11.71
C LEU A 74 3.87 -21.30 12.06
N LEU A 75 2.92 -20.61 11.44
CA LEU A 75 1.48 -20.82 11.67
C LEU A 75 1.04 -22.20 11.16
N GLU A 76 1.53 -22.62 10.00
CA GLU A 76 1.23 -23.94 9.45
C GLU A 76 1.74 -25.05 10.37
N SER A 77 2.89 -24.88 11.01
CA SER A 77 3.45 -25.85 11.94
C SER A 77 2.58 -26.08 13.18
N VAL A 78 1.68 -25.13 13.50
CA VAL A 78 0.70 -25.26 14.61
C VAL A 78 -0.74 -25.35 14.09
N ASN A 79 -0.93 -25.71 12.81
CA ASN A 79 -2.24 -25.90 12.17
C ASN A 79 -3.11 -24.63 12.13
N VAL A 80 -2.50 -23.47 11.99
CA VAL A 80 -3.18 -22.19 11.81
C VAL A 80 -2.99 -21.70 10.38
N ILE A 81 -4.10 -21.38 9.70
CA ILE A 81 -4.05 -20.81 8.34
C ILE A 81 -3.84 -19.31 8.43
N TYR A 82 -2.79 -18.81 7.79
CA TYR A 82 -2.44 -17.39 7.81
C TYR A 82 -3.54 -16.54 7.17
N LYS A 83 -4.02 -15.54 7.92
CA LYS A 83 -5.08 -14.61 7.49
C LYS A 83 -6.38 -15.30 7.08
N ASP A 84 -6.65 -16.48 7.65
CA ASP A 84 -7.91 -17.18 7.44
C ASP A 84 -9.09 -16.31 7.92
N GLY A 85 -10.20 -16.37 7.19
CA GLY A 85 -11.42 -15.61 7.50
C GLY A 85 -11.41 -14.16 7.02
N ARG A 86 -10.35 -13.67 6.36
CA ARG A 86 -10.38 -12.35 5.73
C ARG A 86 -11.31 -12.34 4.52
N ALA A 87 -12.16 -11.30 4.45
CA ALA A 87 -13.04 -11.13 3.31
C ALA A 87 -12.24 -10.89 2.02
N LYS A 88 -12.70 -11.48 0.92
CA LYS A 88 -12.12 -11.22 -0.40
C LYS A 88 -12.50 -9.82 -0.85
N LYS A 89 -11.54 -9.11 -1.45
CA LYS A 89 -11.76 -7.80 -2.05
C LYS A 89 -12.15 -7.94 -3.52
N GLU A 90 -12.96 -6.99 -4.01
CA GLU A 90 -13.44 -6.97 -5.40
C GLU A 90 -12.43 -6.36 -6.38
N TYR A 91 -11.17 -6.27 -6.01
CA TYR A 91 -10.12 -5.75 -6.89
C TYR A 91 -8.88 -6.63 -6.83
N ASN A 92 -8.09 -6.56 -7.90
CA ASN A 92 -6.82 -7.27 -7.97
C ASN A 92 -5.75 -6.48 -7.23
N ILE A 93 -5.36 -6.95 -6.04
CA ILE A 93 -4.41 -6.24 -5.16
C ILE A 93 -3.08 -5.99 -5.87
N LYS A 94 -2.52 -7.01 -6.51
CA LYS A 94 -1.20 -6.88 -7.16
C LYS A 94 -1.25 -5.90 -8.33
N GLN A 95 -2.23 -6.05 -9.21
CA GLN A 95 -2.38 -5.20 -10.38
C GLN A 95 -2.60 -3.74 -9.98
N ASP A 96 -3.49 -3.51 -9.03
CA ASP A 96 -3.81 -2.15 -8.59
C ASP A 96 -2.70 -1.53 -7.75
N THR A 97 -1.92 -2.34 -7.00
CA THR A 97 -0.71 -1.87 -6.33
C THR A 97 0.30 -1.35 -7.34
N ASP A 98 0.54 -2.09 -8.42
CA ASP A 98 1.46 -1.68 -9.47
C ASP A 98 0.98 -0.40 -10.15
N LEU A 99 -0.31 -0.29 -10.42
CA LEU A 99 -0.91 0.91 -10.99
C LEU A 99 -0.72 2.13 -10.09
N ILE A 100 -1.02 1.98 -8.80
CA ILE A 100 -0.86 3.07 -7.82
C ILE A 100 0.60 3.51 -7.74
N CYS A 101 1.53 2.58 -7.67
CA CYS A 101 2.96 2.89 -7.63
C CYS A 101 3.39 3.65 -8.88
N ASN A 102 2.97 3.22 -10.06
CA ASN A 102 3.31 3.88 -11.31
C ASN A 102 2.78 5.32 -11.37
N LEU A 103 1.55 5.54 -10.89
CA LEU A 103 0.96 6.87 -10.82
C LEU A 103 1.64 7.73 -9.75
N ALA A 104 1.96 7.14 -8.60
CA ALA A 104 2.57 7.86 -7.48
C ALA A 104 3.99 8.34 -7.81
N TYR A 105 4.73 7.62 -8.65
CA TYR A 105 6.08 8.04 -9.05
C TYR A 105 6.11 9.32 -9.88
N GLN A 106 4.98 9.81 -10.34
CA GLN A 106 4.87 11.12 -10.97
C GLN A 106 4.97 12.26 -9.95
N LEU A 107 4.77 11.97 -8.68
CA LEU A 107 4.98 12.94 -7.61
C LEU A 107 6.46 12.95 -7.20
N PRO A 108 7.00 14.11 -6.78
CA PRO A 108 8.39 14.16 -6.34
C PRO A 108 8.59 13.41 -5.01
N ASN A 109 9.77 12.83 -4.85
CA ASN A 109 10.22 12.20 -3.60
C ASN A 109 9.35 11.00 -3.15
N VAL A 110 8.77 10.28 -4.09
CA VAL A 110 8.06 9.02 -3.81
C VAL A 110 8.92 7.84 -4.22
N TYR A 111 9.11 6.92 -3.31
CA TYR A 111 9.91 5.71 -3.49
C TYR A 111 9.11 4.51 -2.99
N SER A 112 9.47 3.32 -3.44
CA SER A 112 8.93 2.09 -2.88
C SER A 112 9.97 1.37 -2.02
N ALA A 113 9.50 0.70 -0.98
CA ALA A 113 10.31 -0.17 -0.14
C ALA A 113 9.69 -1.57 -0.15
N PHE A 114 10.48 -2.56 -0.53
CA PHE A 114 10.04 -3.94 -0.67
C PHE A 114 11.14 -4.85 -0.15
N CYS A 115 10.75 -5.87 0.60
CA CYS A 115 11.66 -6.91 1.03
C CYS A 115 11.02 -8.28 0.80
N GLU A 116 11.67 -9.13 0.04
CA GLU A 116 11.16 -10.45 -0.28
C GLU A 116 10.90 -11.26 1.00
N GLY A 117 9.71 -11.82 1.10
CA GLY A 117 9.30 -12.63 2.23
C GLY A 117 8.84 -11.84 3.46
N GLU A 118 8.72 -10.50 3.37
CA GLU A 118 8.33 -9.65 4.50
C GLU A 118 7.07 -8.83 4.17
N GLU A 119 6.27 -8.57 5.20
CA GLU A 119 5.13 -7.67 5.10
C GLU A 119 5.56 -6.21 5.28
N ALA A 120 4.70 -5.27 4.82
CA ALA A 120 4.98 -3.85 4.89
C ALA A 120 5.21 -3.35 6.33
N ASP A 121 4.46 -3.86 7.30
CA ASP A 121 4.62 -3.48 8.70
C ASP A 121 5.98 -3.89 9.27
N ASP A 122 6.53 -5.00 8.83
CA ASP A 122 7.89 -5.43 9.21
C ASP A 122 8.96 -4.52 8.60
N ILE A 123 8.74 -4.08 7.35
CA ILE A 123 9.62 -3.12 6.69
C ILE A 123 9.60 -1.79 7.43
N ILE A 124 8.42 -1.29 7.77
CA ILE A 124 8.26 -0.04 8.52
C ILE A 124 8.96 -0.12 9.87
N SER A 125 8.75 -1.21 10.59
CA SER A 125 9.40 -1.45 11.89
C SER A 125 10.92 -1.41 11.78
N THR A 126 11.48 -1.98 10.71
CA THR A 126 12.92 -1.97 10.45
C THR A 126 13.43 -0.57 10.14
N LEU A 127 12.69 0.21 9.33
CA LEU A 127 13.11 1.53 8.90
C LEU A 127 13.10 2.56 10.04
N ILE A 128 12.24 2.38 11.03
CA ILE A 128 12.14 3.31 12.18
C ILE A 128 12.98 2.90 13.37
N SER A 129 13.60 1.74 13.36
CA SER A 129 14.42 1.24 14.47
C SER A 129 15.86 1.76 14.45
#